data_461fdc0b23402c989193f8adb0edcfaa
#
_entry.id   461fdc0b23402c989193f8adb0edcfaa
#
_cell.length_a   1.000
_cell.length_b   1.000
_cell.length_c   1.000
_cell.angle_alpha   90.00
_cell.angle_beta   90.00
_cell.angle_gamma   90.00
#
_symmetry.space_group_name_H-M   'P 1'
#
loop_
_entity.id
_entity.type
_entity.pdbx_description
1 polymer ?
#
loop_
_entity_poly.entity_id
_entity_poly.type
_entity_poly.pdbx_seq_one_letter_code
_entity_poly.pdbx_strand_id
1 'polypeptide(L)'
;MFSAPFGRSLARPAAALTATIPRPMRRALLVIDMIEDFAHAGGALYCGPSMSRIIPVIEREIDRARAAGEPVVYLKDDHLPDDAEFATFPPHAIAGTKGAEIIPELAPTNGDVVIPKRRYSGFFGTDLDITLRERGVDALRLVGDCTNICVLYTAADARNLGYAVEVVKDGVTSFDEEAHLDALRELEKTLGAKIV
;
A
#
# COMPACT_ATOMS: atom_id res chain seq x y z
N MET A 1 63.33 -26.37 32.87
CA MET A 1 62.87 -25.02 33.22
C MET A 1 62.70 -24.20 31.97
N PHE A 2 61.53 -24.15 31.39
CA PHE A 2 61.25 -23.27 30.23
C PHE A 2 60.10 -22.34 30.60
N SER A 3 60.44 -21.08 30.74
CA SER A 3 59.47 -20.01 31.05
C SER A 3 58.96 -19.44 29.72
N ALA A 4 57.65 -19.52 29.45
CA ALA A 4 57.03 -18.92 28.30
C ALA A 4 56.56 -17.49 28.66
N PRO A 5 56.75 -16.49 27.79
CA PRO A 5 56.22 -15.14 28.06
C PRO A 5 54.75 -15.03 27.71
N PHE A 6 54.00 -14.48 28.64
CA PHE A 6 52.55 -14.18 28.51
C PHE A 6 52.28 -13.17 27.39
N GLY A 7 51.26 -13.49 26.60
CA GLY A 7 50.86 -12.77 25.43
C GLY A 7 50.32 -11.35 25.71
N ARG A 8 50.60 -10.46 24.79
CA ARG A 8 50.09 -9.11 24.73
C ARG A 8 48.55 -9.15 24.44
N SER A 9 47.78 -8.56 25.33
CA SER A 9 46.39 -8.25 25.10
C SER A 9 46.29 -7.19 23.98
N LEU A 10 45.78 -7.58 22.84
CA LEU A 10 45.40 -6.66 21.78
C LEU A 10 44.02 -6.03 22.17
N ALA A 11 44.05 -4.85 22.75
CA ALA A 11 42.85 -4.06 22.93
C ALA A 11 42.25 -3.75 21.56
N ARG A 12 41.04 -4.26 21.30
CA ARG A 12 40.27 -3.92 20.09
C ARG A 12 39.89 -2.41 20.18
N PRO A 13 40.15 -1.63 19.12
CA PRO A 13 39.71 -0.24 19.11
C PRO A 13 38.15 -0.23 19.20
N ALA A 14 37.61 0.58 20.11
CA ALA A 14 36.20 0.85 20.20
C ALA A 14 35.76 1.44 18.86
N ALA A 15 34.85 0.73 18.17
CA ALA A 15 34.25 1.25 16.96
C ALA A 15 33.49 2.54 17.33
N ALA A 16 33.95 3.66 16.80
CA ALA A 16 33.25 4.93 16.91
C ALA A 16 31.86 4.74 16.29
N LEU A 17 30.81 4.83 17.10
CA LEU A 17 29.43 4.97 16.63
C LEU A 17 29.37 6.31 15.86
N THR A 18 29.57 6.25 14.56
CA THR A 18 29.23 7.37 13.70
C THR A 18 27.72 7.57 13.79
N ALA A 19 27.29 8.65 14.43
CA ALA A 19 25.88 9.05 14.44
C ALA A 19 25.44 9.22 12.98
N THR A 20 24.69 8.26 12.48
CA THR A 20 24.11 8.32 11.14
C THR A 20 23.07 9.44 11.19
N ILE A 21 23.26 10.50 10.43
CA ILE A 21 22.24 11.55 10.26
C ILE A 21 20.99 10.82 9.74
N PRO A 22 19.83 10.93 10.42
CA PRO A 22 18.62 10.27 9.97
C PRO A 22 18.30 10.74 8.53
N ARG A 23 18.27 9.80 7.58
CA ARG A 23 17.79 10.11 6.23
C ARG A 23 16.32 10.54 6.34
N PRO A 24 15.88 11.61 5.66
CA PRO A 24 14.46 11.94 5.63
C PRO A 24 13.66 10.76 5.10
N MET A 25 12.56 10.44 5.79
CA MET A 25 11.68 9.32 5.45
C MET A 25 11.10 9.54 4.05
N ARG A 26 11.29 8.57 3.15
CA ARG A 26 10.80 8.62 1.78
C ARG A 26 9.46 7.90 1.70
N ARG A 27 8.44 8.63 1.29
CA ARG A 27 7.06 8.12 1.20
C ARG A 27 6.69 7.77 -0.23
N ALA A 28 5.78 6.80 -0.39
CA ALA A 28 5.03 6.53 -1.62
C ALA A 28 3.53 6.63 -1.35
N LEU A 29 2.77 7.02 -2.37
CA LEU A 29 1.31 6.93 -2.38
C LEU A 29 0.90 5.60 -3.01
N LEU A 30 0.07 4.82 -2.30
CA LEU A 30 -0.59 3.64 -2.84
C LEU A 30 -2.06 3.99 -3.14
N VAL A 31 -2.45 3.85 -4.41
CA VAL A 31 -3.82 3.99 -4.89
C VAL A 31 -4.37 2.59 -5.11
N ILE A 32 -5.30 2.17 -4.23
CA ILE A 32 -5.72 0.77 -4.11
C ILE A 32 -7.09 0.60 -4.75
N ASP A 33 -7.15 -0.26 -5.77
CA ASP A 33 -8.35 -0.80 -6.41
C ASP A 33 -9.35 0.24 -6.95
N MET A 34 -8.86 1.39 -7.37
CA MET A 34 -9.66 2.41 -8.03
C MET A 34 -9.94 2.02 -9.50
N ILE A 35 -10.72 0.95 -9.68
CA ILE A 35 -11.06 0.33 -10.98
C ILE A 35 -12.55 0.43 -11.28
N GLU A 36 -12.91 0.23 -12.55
CA GLU A 36 -14.28 0.38 -13.05
C GLU A 36 -15.31 -0.48 -12.32
N ASP A 37 -14.97 -1.74 -12.00
CA ASP A 37 -15.90 -2.65 -11.32
C ASP A 37 -16.22 -2.24 -9.88
N PHE A 38 -15.36 -1.46 -9.21
CA PHE A 38 -15.54 -1.03 -7.84
C PHE A 38 -16.00 0.42 -7.73
N ALA A 39 -15.51 1.28 -8.62
CA ALA A 39 -15.68 2.72 -8.48
C ALA A 39 -16.96 3.26 -9.12
N HIS A 40 -17.46 2.64 -10.19
CA HIS A 40 -18.58 3.15 -10.96
C HIS A 40 -19.86 2.34 -10.79
N ALA A 41 -21.01 3.04 -10.74
CA ALA A 41 -22.32 2.39 -10.70
C ALA A 41 -22.50 1.51 -11.96
N GLY A 42 -22.82 0.23 -11.74
CA GLY A 42 -22.93 -0.78 -12.81
C GLY A 42 -21.68 -1.67 -12.92
N GLY A 43 -20.61 -1.38 -12.21
CA GLY A 43 -19.48 -2.30 -12.02
C GLY A 43 -19.91 -3.56 -11.28
N ALA A 44 -19.21 -4.67 -11.54
CA ALA A 44 -19.60 -6.00 -11.04
C ALA A 44 -19.61 -6.11 -9.51
N LEU A 45 -18.81 -5.26 -8.83
CA LEU A 45 -18.72 -5.23 -7.36
C LEU A 45 -18.66 -3.76 -6.86
N TYR A 46 -19.58 -2.93 -7.34
CA TYR A 46 -19.63 -1.51 -7.01
C TYR A 46 -19.68 -1.25 -5.51
N CYS A 47 -18.69 -0.51 -4.99
CA CYS A 47 -18.51 -0.22 -3.56
C CYS A 47 -19.46 0.87 -3.01
N GLY A 48 -20.42 1.33 -3.82
CA GLY A 48 -21.50 2.21 -3.38
C GLY A 48 -21.25 3.71 -3.61
N PRO A 49 -22.24 4.57 -3.25
CA PRO A 49 -22.19 6.00 -3.55
C PRO A 49 -21.04 6.76 -2.89
N SER A 50 -20.42 6.20 -1.85
CA SER A 50 -19.26 6.78 -1.18
C SER A 50 -18.04 6.92 -2.09
N MET A 51 -17.95 6.10 -3.17
CA MET A 51 -16.89 6.20 -4.17
C MET A 51 -16.77 7.60 -4.78
N SER A 52 -17.91 8.23 -5.10
CA SER A 52 -17.91 9.58 -5.66
C SER A 52 -17.31 10.64 -4.72
N ARG A 53 -17.28 10.39 -3.42
CA ARG A 53 -16.66 11.30 -2.43
C ARG A 53 -15.16 11.13 -2.32
N ILE A 54 -14.65 9.90 -2.44
CA ILE A 54 -13.22 9.64 -2.29
C ILE A 54 -12.42 9.96 -3.55
N ILE A 55 -12.99 9.83 -4.75
CA ILE A 55 -12.29 10.08 -6.03
C ILE A 55 -11.61 11.45 -6.05
N PRO A 56 -12.29 12.59 -5.76
CA PRO A 56 -11.62 13.90 -5.76
C PRO A 56 -10.60 14.08 -4.63
N VAL A 57 -10.69 13.30 -3.54
CA VAL A 57 -9.65 13.28 -2.49
C VAL A 57 -8.41 12.56 -3.00
N ILE A 58 -8.60 11.41 -3.64
CA ILE A 58 -7.50 10.62 -4.21
C ILE A 58 -6.78 11.41 -5.31
N GLU A 59 -7.50 12.10 -6.18
CA GLU A 59 -6.92 12.97 -7.20
C GLU A 59 -5.97 14.00 -6.58
N ARG A 60 -6.42 14.71 -5.53
CA ARG A 60 -5.56 15.66 -4.80
C ARG A 60 -4.33 15.01 -4.16
N GLU A 61 -4.47 13.79 -3.62
CA GLU A 61 -3.34 13.05 -3.05
C GLU A 61 -2.33 12.61 -4.11
N ILE A 62 -2.79 12.22 -5.29
CA ILE A 62 -1.95 11.90 -6.45
C ILE A 62 -1.16 13.15 -6.89
N ASP A 63 -1.84 14.28 -7.05
CA ASP A 63 -1.20 15.54 -7.43
C ASP A 63 -0.17 16.00 -6.40
N ARG A 64 -0.50 15.87 -5.10
CA ARG A 64 0.42 16.16 -4.00
C ARG A 64 1.65 15.25 -4.06
N ALA A 65 1.47 13.95 -4.26
CA ALA A 65 2.57 12.99 -4.32
C ALA A 65 3.50 13.28 -5.50
N ARG A 66 2.93 13.50 -6.69
CA ARG A 66 3.69 13.86 -7.91
C ARG A 66 4.46 15.16 -7.72
N ALA A 67 3.84 16.21 -7.17
CA ALA A 67 4.49 17.49 -6.89
C ALA A 67 5.63 17.35 -5.87
N ALA A 68 5.54 16.43 -4.93
CA ALA A 68 6.57 16.13 -3.94
C ALA A 68 7.66 15.18 -4.46
N GLY A 69 7.55 14.65 -5.68
CA GLY A 69 8.45 13.63 -6.20
C GLY A 69 8.35 12.29 -5.46
N GLU A 70 7.22 12.03 -4.82
CA GLU A 70 6.91 10.76 -4.18
C GLU A 70 6.42 9.76 -5.25
N PRO A 71 6.86 8.49 -5.24
CA PRO A 71 6.31 7.47 -6.12
C PRO A 71 4.79 7.33 -5.92
N VAL A 72 4.05 7.25 -7.03
CA VAL A 72 2.64 6.87 -7.05
C VAL A 72 2.55 5.45 -7.59
N VAL A 73 1.96 4.55 -6.81
CA VAL A 73 1.80 3.14 -7.14
C VAL A 73 0.33 2.79 -7.09
N TYR A 74 -0.19 2.34 -8.21
CA TYR A 74 -1.54 1.80 -8.34
C TYR A 74 -1.50 0.30 -8.11
N LEU A 75 -2.30 -0.17 -7.17
CA LEU A 75 -2.60 -1.58 -6.99
C LEU A 75 -3.98 -1.82 -7.58
N LYS A 76 -4.10 -2.79 -8.47
CA LYS A 76 -5.40 -3.08 -9.07
C LYS A 76 -5.68 -4.57 -9.07
N ASP A 77 -6.88 -4.96 -8.72
CA ASP A 77 -7.32 -6.33 -8.92
C ASP A 77 -7.30 -6.68 -10.41
N ASP A 78 -6.81 -7.89 -10.71
CA ASP A 78 -6.59 -8.39 -12.07
C ASP A 78 -6.73 -9.92 -12.07
N HIS A 79 -7.96 -10.40 -11.81
CA HIS A 79 -8.26 -11.82 -11.58
C HIS A 79 -8.24 -12.63 -12.87
N LEU A 80 -7.90 -13.92 -12.76
CA LEU A 80 -8.15 -14.86 -13.86
C LEU A 80 -9.65 -15.15 -13.97
N PRO A 81 -10.15 -15.55 -15.17
CA PRO A 81 -11.57 -15.81 -15.35
C PRO A 81 -12.16 -16.90 -14.43
N ASP A 82 -11.30 -17.78 -13.92
CA ASP A 82 -11.62 -18.90 -13.03
C ASP A 82 -11.02 -18.75 -11.62
N ASP A 83 -10.82 -17.51 -11.19
CA ASP A 83 -10.18 -17.25 -9.89
C ASP A 83 -10.99 -17.85 -8.73
N ALA A 84 -10.28 -18.49 -7.79
CA ALA A 84 -10.87 -19.13 -6.62
C ALA A 84 -11.61 -18.14 -5.71
N GLU A 85 -11.30 -16.84 -5.77
CA GLU A 85 -11.98 -15.79 -5.00
C GLU A 85 -13.44 -15.63 -5.39
N PHE A 86 -13.81 -16.03 -6.59
CA PHE A 86 -15.20 -16.02 -7.07
C PHE A 86 -16.13 -17.04 -6.38
N ALA A 87 -15.57 -17.87 -5.51
CA ALA A 87 -16.37 -18.66 -4.56
C ALA A 87 -16.98 -17.81 -3.42
N THR A 88 -16.38 -16.64 -3.14
CA THR A 88 -16.79 -15.73 -2.07
C THR A 88 -17.46 -14.47 -2.61
N PHE A 89 -16.94 -13.92 -3.70
CA PHE A 89 -17.46 -12.72 -4.37
C PHE A 89 -17.92 -13.06 -5.79
N PRO A 90 -18.85 -12.29 -6.38
CA PRO A 90 -19.18 -12.47 -7.80
C PRO A 90 -17.93 -12.22 -8.67
N PRO A 91 -17.86 -12.79 -9.87
CA PRO A 91 -16.78 -12.47 -10.81
C PRO A 91 -16.65 -10.97 -11.05
N HIS A 92 -15.46 -10.43 -10.80
CA HIS A 92 -15.15 -9.01 -10.91
C HIS A 92 -13.68 -8.83 -11.30
N ALA A 93 -13.30 -7.66 -11.76
CA ALA A 93 -11.93 -7.26 -12.08
C ALA A 93 -11.17 -8.31 -12.92
N ILE A 94 -11.86 -8.95 -13.88
CA ILE A 94 -11.26 -9.99 -14.71
C ILE A 94 -10.23 -9.34 -15.64
N ALA A 95 -9.02 -9.89 -15.65
CA ALA A 95 -7.90 -9.41 -16.44
C ALA A 95 -8.26 -9.21 -17.93
N GLY A 96 -7.91 -8.06 -18.48
CA GLY A 96 -8.19 -7.69 -19.86
C GLY A 96 -9.63 -7.26 -20.14
N THR A 97 -10.50 -7.18 -19.13
CA THR A 97 -11.83 -6.58 -19.26
C THR A 97 -11.83 -5.11 -18.78
N LYS A 98 -12.84 -4.36 -19.20
CA LYS A 98 -13.04 -2.99 -18.74
C LYS A 98 -13.16 -2.90 -17.22
N GLY A 99 -13.77 -3.89 -16.56
CA GLY A 99 -13.94 -3.92 -15.12
C GLY A 99 -12.63 -3.82 -14.32
N ALA A 100 -11.53 -4.37 -14.87
CA ALA A 100 -10.19 -4.33 -14.28
C ALA A 100 -9.38 -3.07 -14.67
N GLU A 101 -9.93 -2.14 -15.45
CA GLU A 101 -9.25 -0.90 -15.84
C GLU A 101 -9.34 0.14 -14.72
N ILE A 102 -8.24 0.86 -14.49
CA ILE A 102 -8.24 2.02 -13.57
C ILE A 102 -9.17 3.08 -14.16
N ILE A 103 -9.99 3.69 -13.30
CA ILE A 103 -10.96 4.70 -13.73
C ILE A 103 -10.29 5.90 -14.40
N PRO A 104 -10.90 6.50 -15.43
CA PRO A 104 -10.30 7.60 -16.19
C PRO A 104 -9.96 8.82 -15.34
N GLU A 105 -10.74 9.09 -14.28
CA GLU A 105 -10.53 10.22 -13.36
C GLU A 105 -9.19 10.16 -12.63
N LEU A 106 -8.66 8.95 -12.43
CA LEU A 106 -7.41 8.70 -11.72
C LEU A 106 -6.35 8.04 -12.61
N ALA A 107 -6.44 8.25 -13.93
CA ALA A 107 -5.55 7.60 -14.89
C ALA A 107 -4.07 7.76 -14.54
N PRO A 108 -3.28 6.67 -14.56
CA PRO A 108 -1.84 6.73 -14.35
C PRO A 108 -1.15 7.57 -15.43
N THR A 109 -0.08 8.24 -15.06
CA THR A 109 0.79 9.01 -15.97
C THR A 109 2.17 8.38 -16.09
N ASN A 110 2.99 8.88 -17.02
CA ASN A 110 4.39 8.43 -17.16
C ASN A 110 5.16 8.67 -15.85
N GLY A 111 5.72 7.61 -15.30
CA GLY A 111 6.44 7.63 -14.02
C GLY A 111 5.68 6.98 -12.87
N ASP A 112 4.37 6.84 -12.98
CA ASP A 112 3.58 6.03 -12.04
C ASP A 112 3.80 4.54 -12.28
N VAL A 113 3.58 3.73 -11.26
CA VAL A 113 3.71 2.28 -11.34
C VAL A 113 2.33 1.65 -11.21
N VAL A 114 2.02 0.69 -12.06
CA VAL A 114 0.78 -0.10 -11.96
C VAL A 114 1.16 -1.55 -11.66
N ILE A 115 0.65 -2.08 -10.55
CA ILE A 115 0.91 -3.45 -10.09
C ILE A 115 -0.42 -4.21 -10.03
N PRO A 116 -0.61 -5.21 -10.91
CA PRO A 116 -1.76 -6.09 -10.80
C PRO A 116 -1.61 -7.01 -9.59
N LYS A 117 -2.71 -7.27 -8.90
CA LYS A 117 -2.79 -8.22 -7.79
C LYS A 117 -3.99 -9.14 -7.96
N ARG A 118 -3.97 -10.28 -7.29
CA ARG A 118 -5.05 -11.26 -7.32
C ARG A 118 -5.54 -11.62 -5.92
N ARG A 119 -5.09 -10.89 -4.89
CA ARG A 119 -5.48 -11.10 -3.49
C ARG A 119 -5.57 -9.75 -2.80
N TYR A 120 -6.19 -9.72 -1.65
CA TYR A 120 -6.50 -8.50 -0.92
C TYR A 120 -5.29 -7.61 -0.67
N SER A 121 -4.18 -8.20 -0.18
CA SER A 121 -2.96 -7.45 0.05
C SER A 121 -2.20 -7.18 -1.24
N GLY A 122 -1.81 -5.93 -1.44
CA GLY A 122 -0.92 -5.52 -2.52
C GLY A 122 0.47 -6.14 -2.47
N PHE A 123 0.88 -6.71 -1.33
CA PHE A 123 2.18 -7.39 -1.18
C PHE A 123 2.12 -8.88 -1.52
N PHE A 124 0.93 -9.48 -1.55
CA PHE A 124 0.82 -10.92 -1.72
C PHE A 124 1.02 -11.33 -3.19
N GLY A 125 2.15 -11.97 -3.47
CA GLY A 125 2.46 -12.49 -4.80
C GLY A 125 2.66 -11.43 -5.88
N THR A 126 3.10 -10.23 -5.50
CA THR A 126 3.37 -9.09 -6.39
C THR A 126 4.79 -8.56 -6.23
N ASP A 127 5.18 -7.65 -7.10
CA ASP A 127 6.49 -6.98 -7.05
C ASP A 127 6.47 -5.71 -6.16
N LEU A 128 5.43 -5.49 -5.34
CA LEU A 128 5.29 -4.24 -4.59
C LEU A 128 6.46 -3.98 -3.66
N ASP A 129 6.87 -4.95 -2.84
CA ASP A 129 7.97 -4.76 -1.88
C ASP A 129 9.30 -4.46 -2.58
N ILE A 130 9.63 -5.21 -3.64
CA ILE A 130 10.82 -4.95 -4.46
C ILE A 130 10.78 -3.55 -5.05
N THR A 131 9.64 -3.16 -5.65
CA THR A 131 9.42 -1.85 -6.25
C THR A 131 9.65 -0.70 -5.26
N LEU A 132 9.14 -0.84 -4.04
CA LEU A 132 9.29 0.15 -2.98
C LEU A 132 10.72 0.22 -2.43
N ARG A 133 11.36 -0.94 -2.19
CA ARG A 133 12.74 -1.03 -1.70
C ARG A 133 13.73 -0.41 -2.69
N GLU A 134 13.62 -0.71 -3.97
CA GLU A 134 14.48 -0.14 -5.02
C GLU A 134 14.38 1.40 -5.09
N ARG A 135 13.21 1.96 -4.75
CA ARG A 135 12.98 3.40 -4.67
C ARG A 135 13.34 3.99 -3.31
N GLY A 136 13.81 3.17 -2.37
CA GLY A 136 14.21 3.58 -1.02
C GLY A 136 13.05 4.11 -0.19
N VAL A 137 11.85 3.61 -0.41
CA VAL A 137 10.62 3.99 0.33
C VAL A 137 10.63 3.36 1.71
N ASP A 138 10.27 4.14 2.73
CA ASP A 138 10.19 3.72 4.13
C ASP A 138 8.77 3.91 4.70
N ALA A 139 7.94 4.68 4.03
CA ALA A 139 6.59 5.03 4.47
C ALA A 139 5.59 4.95 3.33
N LEU A 140 4.37 4.55 3.63
CA LEU A 140 3.28 4.42 2.67
C LEU A 140 2.12 5.29 3.11
N ARG A 141 1.51 5.98 2.14
CA ARG A 141 0.26 6.70 2.30
C ARG A 141 -0.78 6.00 1.44
N LEU A 142 -1.87 5.55 2.05
CA LEU A 142 -2.86 4.69 1.42
C LEU A 142 -4.16 5.44 1.16
N VAL A 143 -4.70 5.24 -0.04
CA VAL A 143 -6.02 5.69 -0.49
C VAL A 143 -6.68 4.59 -1.33
N GLY A 144 -7.99 4.62 -1.49
CA GLY A 144 -8.74 3.66 -2.33
C GLY A 144 -9.74 2.81 -1.55
N ASP A 145 -10.02 1.61 -2.04
CA ASP A 145 -11.03 0.70 -1.48
C ASP A 145 -10.61 -0.79 -1.47
N CYS A 146 -11.32 -1.68 -0.79
CA CYS A 146 -12.18 -1.36 0.36
C CYS A 146 -11.34 -1.22 1.61
N THR A 147 -11.71 -0.27 2.49
CA THR A 147 -10.96 0.02 3.72
C THR A 147 -10.73 -1.22 4.59
N ASN A 148 -11.75 -2.06 4.74
CA ASN A 148 -11.74 -3.27 5.57
C ASN A 148 -11.18 -4.50 4.85
N ILE A 149 -10.81 -4.40 3.58
CA ILE A 149 -10.29 -5.50 2.78
C ILE A 149 -8.91 -5.10 2.22
N CYS A 150 -8.82 -4.63 1.00
CA CYS A 150 -7.53 -4.43 0.32
C CYS A 150 -6.65 -3.38 1.02
N VAL A 151 -7.23 -2.29 1.54
CA VAL A 151 -6.50 -1.28 2.30
C VAL A 151 -5.97 -1.86 3.61
N LEU A 152 -6.83 -2.52 4.41
CA LEU A 152 -6.46 -3.10 5.70
C LEU A 152 -5.37 -4.17 5.55
N TYR A 153 -5.56 -5.14 4.64
CA TYR A 153 -4.59 -6.24 4.46
C TYR A 153 -3.27 -5.75 3.86
N THR A 154 -3.31 -4.77 2.95
CA THR A 154 -2.08 -4.12 2.45
C THR A 154 -1.35 -3.36 3.57
N ALA A 155 -2.08 -2.64 4.43
CA ALA A 155 -1.50 -1.96 5.58
C ALA A 155 -0.88 -2.93 6.58
N ALA A 156 -1.54 -4.07 6.84
CA ALA A 156 -1.04 -5.10 7.76
C ALA A 156 0.30 -5.69 7.27
N ASP A 157 0.38 -6.06 5.99
CA ASP A 157 1.63 -6.56 5.42
C ASP A 157 2.71 -5.48 5.36
N ALA A 158 2.36 -4.24 5.03
CA ALA A 158 3.28 -3.11 5.08
C ALA A 158 3.91 -2.96 6.47
N ARG A 159 3.10 -3.03 7.54
CA ARG A 159 3.57 -2.96 8.92
C ARG A 159 4.47 -4.14 9.28
N ASN A 160 4.12 -5.36 8.87
CA ASN A 160 4.95 -6.55 9.07
C ASN A 160 6.30 -6.47 8.35
N LEU A 161 6.34 -5.80 7.19
CA LEU A 161 7.55 -5.54 6.40
C LEU A 161 8.35 -4.32 6.88
N GLY A 162 7.87 -3.60 7.90
CA GLY A 162 8.58 -2.50 8.55
C GLY A 162 8.32 -1.11 7.94
N TYR A 163 7.34 -0.96 7.05
CA TYR A 163 6.93 0.36 6.56
C TYR A 163 6.16 1.15 7.61
N ALA A 164 6.37 2.46 7.69
CA ALA A 164 5.43 3.35 8.34
C ALA A 164 4.18 3.50 7.44
N VAL A 165 2.98 3.54 8.05
CA VAL A 165 1.73 3.61 7.30
C VAL A 165 0.91 4.82 7.73
N GLU A 166 0.45 5.61 6.76
CA GLU A 166 -0.59 6.62 6.88
C GLU A 166 -1.80 6.20 6.03
N VAL A 167 -3.00 6.41 6.54
CA VAL A 167 -4.25 6.19 5.78
C VAL A 167 -5.01 7.50 5.71
N VAL A 168 -5.34 7.95 4.51
CA VAL A 168 -6.14 9.17 4.30
C VAL A 168 -7.60 8.82 4.55
N LYS A 169 -8.13 9.25 5.70
CA LYS A 169 -9.48 8.89 6.13
C LYS A 169 -10.54 9.19 5.08
N ASP A 170 -10.50 10.39 4.54
CA ASP A 170 -11.49 10.83 3.54
C ASP A 170 -11.16 10.30 2.11
N GLY A 171 -10.05 9.60 1.94
CA GLY A 171 -9.60 8.98 0.70
C GLY A 171 -9.81 7.46 0.66
N VAL A 172 -10.46 6.88 1.66
CA VAL A 172 -10.79 5.44 1.71
C VAL A 172 -12.28 5.23 1.98
N THR A 173 -12.83 4.13 1.48
CA THR A 173 -14.24 3.76 1.70
C THR A 173 -14.44 2.25 1.62
N SER A 174 -15.66 1.79 1.94
CA SER A 174 -16.13 0.43 1.74
C SER A 174 -17.62 0.42 1.41
N PHE A 175 -18.12 -0.71 0.92
CA PHE A 175 -19.55 -0.95 0.72
C PHE A 175 -20.31 -1.19 2.04
N ASP A 176 -19.60 -1.43 3.15
CA ASP A 176 -20.13 -1.62 4.49
C ASP A 176 -19.55 -0.54 5.41
N GLU A 177 -20.38 0.38 5.89
CA GLU A 177 -19.96 1.51 6.73
C GLU A 177 -19.48 1.06 8.11
N GLU A 178 -20.08 0.04 8.72
CA GLU A 178 -19.64 -0.47 10.01
C GLU A 178 -18.27 -1.13 9.90
N ALA A 179 -18.09 -1.97 8.89
CA ALA A 179 -16.79 -2.60 8.60
C ALA A 179 -15.71 -1.56 8.24
N HIS A 180 -16.07 -0.47 7.53
CA HIS A 180 -15.17 0.65 7.27
C HIS A 180 -14.67 1.30 8.56
N LEU A 181 -15.59 1.63 9.48
CA LEU A 181 -15.23 2.27 10.75
C LEU A 181 -14.42 1.34 11.66
N ASP A 182 -14.74 0.06 11.67
CA ASP A 182 -13.98 -0.96 12.42
C ASP A 182 -12.56 -1.09 11.86
N ALA A 183 -12.42 -1.12 10.55
CA ALA A 183 -11.11 -1.20 9.90
C ALA A 183 -10.24 0.04 10.20
N LEU A 184 -10.80 1.24 10.22
CA LEU A 184 -10.07 2.45 10.60
C LEU A 184 -9.56 2.36 12.06
N ARG A 185 -10.39 1.81 12.98
CA ARG A 185 -9.96 1.56 14.36
C ARG A 185 -8.84 0.53 14.46
N GLU A 186 -8.93 -0.55 13.68
CA GLU A 186 -7.92 -1.60 13.63
C GLU A 186 -6.59 -1.08 13.07
N LEU A 187 -6.64 -0.32 11.97
CA LEU A 187 -5.49 0.34 11.37
C LEU A 187 -4.75 1.23 12.38
N GLU A 188 -5.49 2.03 13.14
CA GLU A 188 -4.91 2.94 14.13
C GLU A 188 -4.38 2.19 15.36
N LYS A 189 -5.22 1.37 16.01
CA LYS A 189 -4.94 0.82 17.34
C LYS A 189 -4.03 -0.40 17.30
N THR A 190 -4.23 -1.29 16.34
CA THR A 190 -3.47 -2.55 16.27
C THR A 190 -2.26 -2.41 15.37
N LEU A 191 -2.44 -1.85 14.17
CA LEU A 191 -1.35 -1.72 13.21
C LEU A 191 -0.48 -0.46 13.44
N GLY A 192 -0.92 0.48 14.29
CA GLY A 192 -0.21 1.72 14.55
C GLY A 192 -0.07 2.60 13.30
N ALA A 193 -1.02 2.49 12.37
CA ALA A 193 -1.11 3.39 11.22
C ALA A 193 -1.60 4.77 11.69
N LYS A 194 -1.12 5.82 11.05
CA LYS A 194 -1.60 7.18 11.30
C LYS A 194 -2.82 7.43 10.40
N ILE A 195 -3.95 7.73 11.00
CA ILE A 195 -5.14 8.19 10.28
C ILE A 195 -5.06 9.71 10.11
N VAL A 196 -5.15 10.18 8.87
CA VAL A 196 -4.93 11.60 8.50
C VAL A 196 -6.08 12.13 7.66
#